data_947b16c519b22eb789b4b27925b5fa2b
#
_entry.id   947b16c519b22eb789b4b27925b5fa2b
#
_cell.length_a   1.000
_cell.length_b   1.000
_cell.length_c   1.000
_cell.angle_alpha   90.00
_cell.angle_beta   90.00
_cell.angle_gamma   90.00
#
_symmetry.space_group_name_H-M   'P 1'
#
loop_
_entity.id
_entity.type
_entity.pdbx_description
1 polymer ?
#
loop_
_entity_poly.entity_id
_entity_poly.type
_entity_poly.pdbx_seq_one_letter_code
_entity_poly.pdbx_strand_id
1 'polypeptide(L)'
;MKKITKEDIKQEVFDLYDDYAHNKIERRHFMKKLSLYAIGGLTVPSLLSFMGPNYKALQVAFDDQRLKSEFITYNSPKGGGEIKGLLSRPAENKTKLPGIIVVHENRGLNPYIEDVGRRAGLAGFISLAPDALSPLGGYPGNDDDGRNLQKQRTSNEMLEDFIAAYDYLKVHPECNGKVGVVGFCFGGWISNMMAVKIPDLPAAVPFYGGQPAAEDVPNINAPLLIHYAELDTRVNEGWPAYEVALKANHK
;
A
#
# COMPACT_ATOMS: atom_id res chain seq x y z
N MET A 1 4.14 -29.34 -17.90
CA MET A 1 4.99 -28.99 -16.75
C MET A 1 4.12 -29.07 -15.50
N LYS A 2 4.59 -29.69 -14.41
CA LYS A 2 3.87 -29.71 -13.13
C LYS A 2 3.70 -28.26 -12.65
N LYS A 3 2.49 -27.89 -12.22
CA LYS A 3 2.24 -26.56 -11.63
C LYS A 3 2.95 -26.53 -10.26
N ILE A 4 3.81 -25.54 -10.05
CA ILE A 4 4.49 -25.34 -8.77
C ILE A 4 3.47 -24.91 -7.74
N THR A 5 3.51 -25.52 -6.55
CA THR A 5 2.68 -25.17 -5.39
C THR A 5 3.57 -24.66 -4.25
N LYS A 6 2.95 -24.13 -3.19
CA LYS A 6 3.67 -23.62 -2.01
C LYS A 6 4.51 -24.73 -1.36
N GLU A 7 4.01 -25.96 -1.35
CA GLU A 7 4.64 -27.13 -0.76
C GLU A 7 5.92 -27.60 -1.52
N ASP A 8 6.04 -27.21 -2.79
CA ASP A 8 7.23 -27.49 -3.59
C ASP A 8 8.38 -26.51 -3.28
N ILE A 9 8.14 -25.44 -2.51
CA ILE A 9 9.10 -24.37 -2.23
C ILE A 9 9.42 -24.34 -0.72
N LYS A 10 10.71 -24.31 -0.39
CA LYS A 10 11.18 -24.21 1.00
C LYS A 10 10.90 -22.83 1.58
N GLN A 11 10.65 -22.76 2.90
CA GLN A 11 10.39 -21.48 3.60
C GLN A 11 11.52 -20.47 3.39
N GLU A 12 12.77 -20.91 3.40
CA GLU A 12 13.94 -20.05 3.22
C GLU A 12 13.93 -19.27 1.88
N VAL A 13 13.20 -19.76 0.88
CA VAL A 13 13.04 -19.05 -0.41
C VAL A 13 12.07 -17.89 -0.25
N PHE A 14 11.01 -18.05 0.55
CA PHE A 14 10.08 -16.97 0.88
C PHE A 14 10.77 -15.91 1.74
N ASP A 15 11.54 -16.33 2.74
CA ASP A 15 12.31 -15.43 3.61
C ASP A 15 13.33 -14.63 2.79
N LEU A 16 14.01 -15.30 1.86
CA LEU A 16 14.94 -14.66 0.92
C LEU A 16 14.26 -13.63 0.01
N TYR A 17 13.04 -13.93 -0.45
CA TYR A 17 12.24 -12.99 -1.24
C TYR A 17 11.77 -11.81 -0.39
N ASP A 18 11.36 -12.03 0.86
CA ASP A 18 10.99 -10.98 1.80
C ASP A 18 12.15 -10.02 2.04
N ASP A 19 13.35 -10.54 2.32
CA ASP A 19 14.55 -9.74 2.50
C ASP A 19 14.85 -8.86 1.28
N TYR A 20 14.67 -9.42 0.07
CA TYR A 20 14.84 -8.68 -1.17
C TYR A 20 13.73 -7.63 -1.37
N ALA A 21 12.46 -7.98 -1.16
CA ALA A 21 11.33 -7.10 -1.32
C ALA A 21 11.38 -5.90 -0.36
N HIS A 22 12.00 -6.06 0.82
CA HIS A 22 12.19 -5.02 1.84
C HIS A 22 13.57 -4.35 1.79
N ASN A 23 14.34 -4.56 0.72
CA ASN A 23 15.67 -3.94 0.50
C ASN A 23 16.75 -4.30 1.55
N LYS A 24 16.60 -5.40 2.27
CA LYS A 24 17.65 -5.91 3.17
C LYS A 24 18.81 -6.51 2.39
N ILE A 25 18.55 -7.04 1.20
CA ILE A 25 19.55 -7.58 0.28
C ILE A 25 19.36 -7.01 -1.13
N GLU A 26 20.47 -6.87 -1.86
CA GLU A 26 20.45 -6.42 -3.23
C GLU A 26 19.98 -7.52 -4.19
N ARG A 27 19.40 -7.12 -5.36
CA ARG A 27 18.96 -8.04 -6.42
C ARG A 27 20.03 -9.08 -6.79
N ARG A 28 21.30 -8.66 -6.95
CA ARG A 28 22.39 -9.58 -7.32
C ARG A 28 22.59 -10.67 -6.27
N HIS A 29 22.55 -10.31 -5.01
CA HIS A 29 22.68 -11.25 -3.89
C HIS A 29 21.47 -12.18 -3.81
N PHE A 30 20.27 -11.65 -3.94
CA PHE A 30 19.02 -12.41 -4.03
C PHE A 30 19.09 -13.45 -5.15
N MET A 31 19.41 -13.05 -6.38
CA MET A 31 19.50 -13.96 -7.54
C MET A 31 20.54 -15.07 -7.33
N LYS A 32 21.71 -14.72 -6.77
CA LYS A 32 22.76 -15.70 -6.44
C LYS A 32 22.28 -16.75 -5.43
N LYS A 33 21.60 -16.31 -4.35
CA LYS A 33 21.07 -17.24 -3.35
C LYS A 33 19.90 -18.07 -3.92
N LEU A 34 18.99 -17.43 -4.66
CA LEU A 34 17.83 -18.09 -5.27
C LEU A 34 18.26 -19.23 -6.22
N SER A 35 19.38 -19.07 -6.95
CA SER A 35 19.88 -20.10 -7.84
C SER A 35 20.26 -21.40 -7.14
N LEU A 36 20.57 -21.38 -5.85
CA LEU A 36 20.87 -22.57 -5.05
C LEU A 36 19.63 -23.44 -4.78
N TYR A 37 18.44 -22.85 -4.91
CA TYR A 37 17.16 -23.52 -4.72
C TYR A 37 16.54 -24.00 -6.05
N ALA A 38 17.18 -23.71 -7.18
CA ALA A 38 16.75 -24.16 -8.51
C ALA A 38 17.16 -25.62 -8.77
N ILE A 39 16.57 -26.55 -8.01
CA ILE A 39 16.85 -27.99 -8.00
C ILE A 39 15.54 -28.78 -8.15
N GLY A 40 15.62 -30.07 -8.47
CA GLY A 40 14.45 -30.96 -8.49
C GLY A 40 13.37 -30.55 -9.51
N GLY A 41 13.76 -29.93 -10.62
CA GLY A 41 12.82 -29.45 -11.67
C GLY A 41 12.39 -28.00 -11.46
N LEU A 42 12.76 -27.35 -10.36
CA LEU A 42 12.58 -25.92 -10.17
C LEU A 42 13.65 -25.14 -10.92
N THR A 43 13.29 -24.02 -11.52
CA THR A 43 14.20 -23.08 -12.17
C THR A 43 14.08 -21.69 -11.54
N VAL A 44 15.12 -20.85 -11.61
CA VAL A 44 15.06 -19.48 -11.12
C VAL A 44 13.87 -18.71 -11.72
N PRO A 45 13.60 -18.75 -13.04
CA PRO A 45 12.40 -18.12 -13.58
C PRO A 45 11.08 -18.65 -13.00
N SER A 46 10.98 -19.96 -12.74
CA SER A 46 9.76 -20.54 -12.16
C SER A 46 9.53 -20.12 -10.72
N LEU A 47 10.60 -20.02 -9.91
CA LEU A 47 10.55 -19.50 -8.54
C LEU A 47 10.15 -18.02 -8.53
N LEU A 48 10.76 -17.19 -9.40
CA LEU A 48 10.41 -15.77 -9.52
C LEU A 48 8.95 -15.59 -9.97
N SER A 49 8.50 -16.37 -10.95
CA SER A 49 7.11 -16.29 -11.41
C SER A 49 6.09 -16.72 -10.36
N PHE A 50 6.48 -17.60 -9.43
CA PHE A 50 5.62 -18.03 -8.34
C PHE A 50 5.54 -16.98 -7.23
N MET A 51 6.66 -16.34 -6.87
CA MET A 51 6.75 -15.37 -5.77
C MET A 51 6.37 -13.95 -6.21
N GLY A 52 6.64 -13.61 -7.47
CA GLY A 52 6.42 -12.25 -7.97
C GLY A 52 4.95 -11.93 -8.23
N PRO A 53 4.58 -10.64 -8.21
CA PRO A 53 3.22 -10.22 -8.51
C PRO A 53 2.87 -10.48 -10.00
N ASN A 54 1.64 -10.88 -10.23
CA ASN A 54 1.10 -10.98 -11.60
C ASN A 54 0.23 -9.76 -11.90
N TYR A 55 0.84 -8.68 -12.35
CA TYR A 55 0.14 -7.44 -12.70
C TYR A 55 -0.78 -7.53 -13.94
N LYS A 56 -0.80 -8.66 -14.62
CA LYS A 56 -1.77 -8.92 -15.70
C LYS A 56 -3.08 -9.52 -15.20
N ALA A 57 -3.10 -10.04 -13.97
CA ALA A 57 -4.27 -10.64 -13.35
C ALA A 57 -5.12 -9.60 -12.60
N LEU A 58 -5.43 -8.47 -13.26
CA LEU A 58 -6.31 -7.44 -12.72
C LEU A 58 -7.73 -7.99 -12.56
N GLN A 59 -8.41 -7.63 -11.48
CA GLN A 59 -9.80 -8.01 -11.22
C GLN A 59 -10.78 -6.99 -11.82
N VAL A 60 -10.36 -5.74 -11.94
CA VAL A 60 -11.17 -4.65 -12.50
C VAL A 60 -10.33 -3.90 -13.54
N ALA A 61 -10.78 -3.91 -14.78
CA ALA A 61 -10.13 -3.19 -15.87
C ALA A 61 -10.21 -1.66 -15.65
N PHE A 62 -9.26 -0.93 -16.25
CA PHE A 62 -9.27 0.54 -16.16
C PHE A 62 -10.51 1.15 -16.83
N ASP A 63 -10.99 0.54 -17.90
CA ASP A 63 -12.15 0.94 -18.71
C ASP A 63 -13.46 0.23 -18.31
N ASP A 64 -13.53 -0.34 -17.12
CA ASP A 64 -14.75 -0.97 -16.59
C ASP A 64 -15.90 0.04 -16.56
N GLN A 65 -16.95 -0.24 -17.31
CA GLN A 65 -18.08 0.67 -17.53
C GLN A 65 -18.90 0.96 -16.25
N ARG A 66 -18.70 0.19 -15.20
CA ARG A 66 -19.32 0.42 -13.88
C ARG A 66 -18.63 1.54 -13.09
N LEU A 67 -17.45 1.99 -13.56
CA LEU A 67 -16.62 2.99 -12.91
C LEU A 67 -16.34 4.18 -13.81
N LYS A 68 -16.08 5.30 -13.17
CA LYS A 68 -15.31 6.42 -13.74
C LYS A 68 -13.93 6.39 -13.09
N SER A 69 -12.91 6.05 -13.88
CA SER A 69 -11.51 6.01 -13.44
C SER A 69 -10.70 7.00 -14.26
N GLU A 70 -9.97 7.87 -13.57
CA GLU A 70 -9.16 8.91 -14.22
C GLU A 70 -7.92 9.22 -13.35
N PHE A 71 -6.81 9.55 -13.99
CA PHE A 71 -5.69 10.13 -13.27
C PHE A 71 -5.93 11.61 -13.07
N ILE A 72 -5.74 12.02 -11.80
CA ILE A 72 -5.84 13.45 -11.40
C ILE A 72 -4.51 13.89 -10.79
N THR A 73 -4.33 15.19 -10.64
CA THR A 73 -3.25 15.78 -9.83
C THR A 73 -3.83 16.64 -8.72
N TYR A 74 -3.13 16.68 -7.60
CA TYR A 74 -3.45 17.57 -6.49
C TYR A 74 -2.15 18.13 -5.89
N ASN A 75 -2.25 19.24 -5.16
CA ASN A 75 -1.10 19.89 -4.56
C ASN A 75 -0.82 19.37 -3.15
N SER A 76 0.44 19.01 -2.87
CA SER A 76 0.98 18.61 -1.57
C SER A 76 2.09 19.59 -1.15
N PRO A 77 1.76 20.74 -0.59
CA PRO A 77 2.74 21.83 -0.35
C PRO A 77 3.77 21.50 0.74
N LYS A 78 3.46 20.54 1.62
CA LYS A 78 4.38 20.06 2.67
C LYS A 78 5.13 18.80 2.28
N GLY A 79 4.72 18.16 1.19
CA GLY A 79 5.32 16.95 0.66
C GLY A 79 6.03 17.19 -0.69
N GLY A 80 5.64 16.43 -1.72
CA GLY A 80 6.29 16.43 -3.02
C GLY A 80 5.81 17.47 -4.03
N GLY A 81 4.97 18.42 -3.64
CA GLY A 81 4.39 19.42 -4.55
C GLY A 81 3.20 18.85 -5.34
N GLU A 82 3.32 18.69 -6.64
CA GLU A 82 2.25 18.12 -7.46
C GLU A 82 2.30 16.58 -7.42
N ILE A 83 1.22 15.98 -6.94
CA ILE A 83 1.08 14.52 -6.80
C ILE A 83 0.00 14.03 -7.74
N LYS A 84 0.33 13.01 -8.53
CA LYS A 84 -0.60 12.28 -9.39
C LYS A 84 -1.23 11.13 -8.62
N GLY A 85 -2.50 10.84 -8.88
CA GLY A 85 -3.20 9.69 -8.29
C GLY A 85 -4.31 9.19 -9.19
N LEU A 86 -4.69 7.92 -9.02
CA LEU A 86 -5.85 7.34 -9.67
C LEU A 86 -7.09 7.60 -8.82
N LEU A 87 -8.03 8.37 -9.37
CA LEU A 87 -9.37 8.57 -8.81
C LEU A 87 -10.32 7.59 -9.47
N SER A 88 -11.01 6.76 -8.68
CA SER A 88 -11.99 5.81 -9.17
C SER A 88 -13.27 5.88 -8.34
N ARG A 89 -14.43 5.88 -9.00
CA ARG A 89 -15.75 5.95 -8.35
C ARG A 89 -16.81 5.24 -9.19
N PRO A 90 -17.97 4.86 -8.62
CA PRO A 90 -19.08 4.32 -9.41
C PRO A 90 -19.45 5.27 -10.56
N ALA A 91 -19.72 4.70 -11.73
CA ALA A 91 -20.11 5.46 -12.92
C ALA A 91 -21.42 6.23 -12.71
N GLU A 92 -22.34 5.62 -11.94
CA GLU A 92 -23.59 6.21 -11.54
C GLU A 92 -23.70 6.25 -10.01
N ASN A 93 -23.95 7.42 -9.47
CA ASN A 93 -24.31 7.60 -8.06
C ASN A 93 -25.40 8.67 -7.92
N LYS A 94 -26.32 8.46 -7.00
CA LYS A 94 -27.42 9.41 -6.71
C LYS A 94 -27.15 10.24 -5.46
N THR A 95 -26.14 9.91 -4.69
CA THR A 95 -25.79 10.54 -3.41
C THR A 95 -24.29 10.71 -3.31
N LYS A 96 -23.84 11.62 -2.43
CA LYS A 96 -22.44 11.74 -2.11
C LYS A 96 -21.93 10.44 -1.43
N LEU A 97 -20.76 9.99 -1.84
CA LEU A 97 -20.15 8.74 -1.40
C LEU A 97 -19.08 8.96 -0.32
N PRO A 98 -18.81 7.98 0.53
CA PRO A 98 -17.61 8.03 1.37
C PRO A 98 -16.34 7.94 0.52
N GLY A 99 -15.28 8.62 0.96
CA GLY A 99 -13.98 8.57 0.33
C GLY A 99 -13.08 7.50 0.96
N ILE A 100 -12.10 7.02 0.21
CA ILE A 100 -11.03 6.16 0.71
C ILE A 100 -9.71 6.49 0.02
N ILE A 101 -8.65 6.69 0.81
CA ILE A 101 -7.28 6.77 0.31
C ILE A 101 -6.70 5.37 0.28
N VAL A 102 -6.19 4.94 -0.88
CA VAL A 102 -5.52 3.65 -1.07
C VAL A 102 -4.02 3.88 -1.18
N VAL A 103 -3.27 3.43 -0.19
CA VAL A 103 -1.84 3.70 -0.07
C VAL A 103 -1.03 2.50 -0.55
N HIS A 104 -0.14 2.73 -1.52
CA HIS A 104 0.72 1.72 -2.12
C HIS A 104 1.82 1.22 -1.17
N GLU A 105 2.48 0.13 -1.55
CA GLU A 105 3.65 -0.43 -0.88
C GLU A 105 4.91 0.42 -1.13
N ASN A 106 6.09 -0.14 -0.93
CA ASN A 106 7.40 0.52 -1.05
C ASN A 106 7.90 0.67 -2.50
N ARG A 107 7.03 0.79 -3.48
CA ARG A 107 7.39 0.78 -4.92
C ARG A 107 6.58 1.71 -5.81
N GLY A 108 5.75 2.58 -5.23
CA GLY A 108 4.88 3.50 -5.96
C GLY A 108 3.54 2.87 -6.38
N LEU A 109 2.75 3.64 -7.12
CA LEU A 109 1.43 3.25 -7.60
C LEU A 109 1.55 2.24 -8.76
N ASN A 110 1.75 0.98 -8.42
CA ASN A 110 1.82 -0.11 -9.39
C ASN A 110 0.41 -0.56 -9.84
N PRO A 111 0.30 -1.37 -10.93
CA PRO A 111 -0.98 -1.80 -11.47
C PRO A 111 -1.89 -2.56 -10.48
N TYR A 112 -1.30 -3.26 -9.50
CA TYR A 112 -2.08 -3.95 -8.46
C TYR A 112 -2.79 -2.95 -7.53
N ILE A 113 -2.11 -1.90 -7.09
CA ILE A 113 -2.71 -0.87 -6.23
C ILE A 113 -3.73 -0.03 -7.00
N GLU A 114 -3.49 0.21 -8.29
CA GLU A 114 -4.51 0.80 -9.16
C GLU A 114 -5.78 -0.06 -9.21
N ASP A 115 -5.62 -1.40 -9.33
CA ASP A 115 -6.73 -2.35 -9.29
C ASP A 115 -7.46 -2.33 -7.94
N VAL A 116 -6.73 -2.25 -6.82
CA VAL A 116 -7.34 -2.07 -5.48
C VAL A 116 -8.17 -0.79 -5.42
N GLY A 117 -7.68 0.32 -5.96
CA GLY A 117 -8.41 1.57 -6.05
C GLY A 117 -9.73 1.42 -6.83
N ARG A 118 -9.69 0.75 -7.99
CA ARG A 118 -10.89 0.46 -8.79
C ARG A 118 -11.87 -0.46 -8.07
N ARG A 119 -11.37 -1.49 -7.37
CA ARG A 119 -12.23 -2.37 -6.54
C ARG A 119 -12.91 -1.60 -5.41
N ALA A 120 -12.22 -0.66 -4.78
CA ALA A 120 -12.81 0.22 -3.79
C ALA A 120 -13.92 1.10 -4.42
N GLY A 121 -13.70 1.59 -5.65
CA GLY A 121 -14.75 2.26 -6.43
C GLY A 121 -15.98 1.38 -6.64
N LEU A 122 -15.81 0.11 -7.04
CA LEU A 122 -16.93 -0.84 -7.18
C LEU A 122 -17.64 -1.14 -5.86
N ALA A 123 -16.91 -1.05 -4.74
CA ALA A 123 -17.49 -1.21 -3.41
C ALA A 123 -18.28 0.02 -2.92
N GLY A 124 -18.40 1.08 -3.75
CA GLY A 124 -19.21 2.25 -3.45
C GLY A 124 -18.47 3.42 -2.81
N PHE A 125 -17.14 3.45 -2.90
CA PHE A 125 -16.32 4.56 -2.44
C PHE A 125 -15.93 5.50 -3.59
N ILE A 126 -15.62 6.75 -3.25
CA ILE A 126 -14.69 7.55 -4.06
C ILE A 126 -13.30 7.19 -3.60
N SER A 127 -12.57 6.45 -4.41
CA SER A 127 -11.22 5.97 -4.12
C SER A 127 -10.18 6.88 -4.77
N LEU A 128 -9.20 7.34 -3.99
CA LEU A 128 -8.01 8.01 -4.51
C LEU A 128 -6.79 7.18 -4.12
N ALA A 129 -6.04 6.73 -5.12
CA ALA A 129 -4.77 6.02 -4.97
C ALA A 129 -3.63 6.92 -5.45
N PRO A 130 -2.98 7.69 -4.57
CA PRO A 130 -1.86 8.55 -4.91
C PRO A 130 -0.61 7.76 -5.29
N ASP A 131 0.22 8.36 -6.16
CA ASP A 131 1.58 7.88 -6.41
C ASP A 131 2.59 8.79 -5.71
N ALA A 132 3.11 8.35 -4.59
CA ALA A 132 4.14 9.08 -3.85
C ALA A 132 5.48 9.21 -4.63
N LEU A 133 5.62 8.56 -5.78
CA LEU A 133 6.76 8.74 -6.67
C LEU A 133 6.54 9.85 -7.71
N SER A 134 5.41 10.54 -7.71
CA SER A 134 5.09 11.61 -8.68
C SER A 134 6.20 12.65 -8.85
N PRO A 135 6.87 13.15 -7.79
CA PRO A 135 7.97 14.11 -7.94
C PRO A 135 9.19 13.55 -8.67
N LEU A 136 9.30 12.23 -8.80
CA LEU A 136 10.39 11.51 -9.46
C LEU A 136 9.95 10.88 -10.79
N GLY A 137 8.79 11.28 -11.32
CA GLY A 137 8.23 10.78 -12.58
C GLY A 137 7.20 9.67 -12.43
N GLY A 138 6.88 9.27 -11.19
CA GLY A 138 5.88 8.24 -10.89
C GLY A 138 6.44 6.82 -10.95
N TYR A 139 5.53 5.83 -10.86
CA TYR A 139 5.89 4.41 -10.94
C TYR A 139 6.58 4.07 -12.27
N PRO A 140 7.81 3.54 -12.26
CA PRO A 140 8.65 3.41 -13.45
C PRO A 140 8.33 2.16 -14.31
N GLY A 141 7.27 1.42 -13.99
CA GLY A 141 6.85 0.22 -14.73
C GLY A 141 7.50 -1.09 -14.24
N ASN A 142 8.35 -1.05 -13.23
CA ASN A 142 8.87 -2.23 -12.53
C ASN A 142 9.18 -1.92 -11.06
N ASP A 143 9.10 -2.97 -10.25
CA ASP A 143 9.19 -2.84 -8.79
C ASP A 143 10.58 -2.51 -8.27
N ASP A 144 11.64 -2.94 -8.96
CA ASP A 144 13.01 -2.69 -8.53
C ASP A 144 13.35 -1.21 -8.63
N ASP A 145 13.04 -0.60 -9.76
CA ASP A 145 13.24 0.82 -9.97
C ASP A 145 12.29 1.64 -9.10
N GLY A 146 11.03 1.17 -8.90
CA GLY A 146 10.08 1.80 -7.99
C GLY A 146 10.63 1.87 -6.56
N ARG A 147 11.20 0.78 -6.04
CA ARG A 147 11.86 0.76 -4.72
C ARG A 147 13.07 1.69 -4.65
N ASN A 148 13.85 1.76 -5.72
CA ASN A 148 15.03 2.64 -5.78
C ASN A 148 14.64 4.12 -5.83
N LEU A 149 13.56 4.47 -6.53
CA LEU A 149 13.01 5.83 -6.50
C LEU A 149 12.45 6.17 -5.12
N GLN A 150 11.71 5.27 -4.48
CA GLN A 150 11.11 5.55 -3.17
C GLN A 150 12.16 5.83 -2.09
N LYS A 151 13.34 5.21 -2.14
CA LYS A 151 14.47 5.50 -1.23
C LYS A 151 15.00 6.94 -1.35
N GLN A 152 14.70 7.64 -2.42
CA GLN A 152 15.13 9.03 -2.65
C GLN A 152 14.19 10.03 -1.98
N ARG A 153 13.07 9.57 -1.42
CA ARG A 153 12.11 10.39 -0.69
C ARG A 153 12.09 10.04 0.79
N THR A 154 11.83 11.00 1.64
CA THR A 154 11.63 10.73 3.07
C THR A 154 10.21 10.22 3.35
N SER A 155 10.07 9.37 4.36
CA SER A 155 8.75 8.86 4.76
C SER A 155 7.79 9.98 5.19
N ASN A 156 8.33 11.04 5.82
CA ASN A 156 7.53 12.19 6.26
C ASN A 156 7.00 13.01 5.08
N GLU A 157 7.80 13.27 4.04
CA GLU A 157 7.32 13.94 2.82
C GLU A 157 6.20 13.13 2.15
N MET A 158 6.39 11.82 2.04
CA MET A 158 5.37 10.94 1.47
C MET A 158 4.11 10.89 2.36
N LEU A 159 4.23 10.90 3.68
CA LEU A 159 3.08 11.00 4.58
C LEU A 159 2.27 12.28 4.33
N GLU A 160 2.94 13.42 4.14
CA GLU A 160 2.26 14.70 3.82
C GLU A 160 1.53 14.64 2.47
N ASP A 161 2.04 13.86 1.49
CA ASP A 161 1.33 13.64 0.23
C ASP A 161 0.00 12.91 0.42
N PHE A 162 -0.05 11.89 1.28
CA PHE A 162 -1.28 11.16 1.57
C PHE A 162 -2.24 11.94 2.46
N ILE A 163 -1.74 12.80 3.36
CA ILE A 163 -2.57 13.75 4.12
C ILE A 163 -3.19 14.77 3.16
N ALA A 164 -2.42 15.31 2.22
CA ALA A 164 -2.94 16.22 1.20
C ALA A 164 -3.98 15.54 0.28
N ALA A 165 -3.82 14.25 -0.02
CA ALA A 165 -4.82 13.46 -0.74
C ALA A 165 -6.13 13.32 0.06
N TYR A 166 -6.03 13.11 1.38
CA TYR A 166 -7.20 13.10 2.27
C TYR A 166 -7.92 14.45 2.22
N ASP A 167 -7.20 15.55 2.37
CA ASP A 167 -7.77 16.90 2.33
C ASP A 167 -8.45 17.19 0.98
N TYR A 168 -7.79 16.82 -0.13
CA TYR A 168 -8.36 16.92 -1.47
C TYR A 168 -9.67 16.13 -1.61
N LEU A 169 -9.68 14.87 -1.17
CA LEU A 169 -10.84 14.00 -1.33
C LEU A 169 -11.99 14.41 -0.41
N LYS A 170 -11.69 14.89 0.80
CA LYS A 170 -12.68 15.36 1.79
C LYS A 170 -13.57 16.48 1.27
N VAL A 171 -13.04 17.35 0.41
CA VAL A 171 -13.79 18.46 -0.20
C VAL A 171 -14.27 18.17 -1.62
N HIS A 172 -14.02 16.98 -2.15
CA HIS A 172 -14.44 16.60 -3.50
C HIS A 172 -15.97 16.70 -3.62
N PRO A 173 -16.51 17.26 -4.73
CA PRO A 173 -17.96 17.51 -4.87
C PRO A 173 -18.86 16.29 -4.66
N GLU A 174 -18.38 15.11 -5.07
CA GLU A 174 -19.11 13.84 -4.94
C GLU A 174 -18.81 13.12 -3.61
N CYS A 175 -17.88 13.62 -2.77
CA CYS A 175 -17.58 13.05 -1.45
C CYS A 175 -18.53 13.59 -0.38
N ASN A 176 -18.93 12.73 0.55
CA ASN A 176 -19.76 13.11 1.70
C ASN A 176 -18.93 13.70 2.87
N GLY A 177 -17.62 13.92 2.66
CA GLY A 177 -16.69 14.45 3.64
C GLY A 177 -16.11 13.43 4.62
N LYS A 178 -16.52 12.16 4.57
CA LYS A 178 -15.96 11.07 5.38
C LYS A 178 -14.96 10.30 4.52
N VAL A 179 -13.67 10.38 4.85
CA VAL A 179 -12.59 9.77 4.09
C VAL A 179 -11.75 8.88 5.01
N GLY A 180 -11.78 7.56 4.78
CA GLY A 180 -10.91 6.60 5.46
C GLY A 180 -9.62 6.35 4.70
N VAL A 181 -8.76 5.51 5.26
CA VAL A 181 -7.50 5.09 4.63
C VAL A 181 -7.30 3.58 4.73
N VAL A 182 -6.80 2.98 3.65
CA VAL A 182 -6.28 1.62 3.61
C VAL A 182 -4.90 1.63 2.98
N GLY A 183 -3.96 0.89 3.55
CA GLY A 183 -2.61 0.85 3.02
C GLY A 183 -1.88 -0.45 3.31
N PHE A 184 -0.90 -0.75 2.46
CA PHE A 184 -0.20 -2.04 2.40
C PHE A 184 1.29 -1.84 2.63
N CYS A 185 1.94 -2.62 3.52
CA CYS A 185 3.35 -2.54 3.84
C CYS A 185 3.74 -1.12 4.30
N PHE A 186 4.53 -0.38 3.54
CA PHE A 186 4.78 1.05 3.74
C PHE A 186 3.46 1.84 3.88
N GLY A 187 2.48 1.54 3.05
CA GLY A 187 1.15 2.14 3.13
C GLY A 187 0.39 1.77 4.41
N GLY A 188 0.67 0.63 5.01
CA GLY A 188 0.15 0.26 6.32
C GLY A 188 0.71 1.17 7.42
N TRP A 189 2.02 1.49 7.37
CA TRP A 189 2.62 2.50 8.24
C TRP A 189 2.00 3.88 8.00
N ILE A 190 1.84 4.31 6.74
CA ILE A 190 1.14 5.57 6.41
C ILE A 190 -0.26 5.59 7.01
N SER A 191 -1.03 4.49 6.91
CA SER A 191 -2.38 4.41 7.47
C SER A 191 -2.41 4.61 8.98
N ASN A 192 -1.45 4.01 9.70
CA ASN A 192 -1.26 4.24 11.13
C ASN A 192 -0.91 5.71 11.43
N MET A 193 0.02 6.29 10.68
CA MET A 193 0.45 7.68 10.89
C MET A 193 -0.65 8.69 10.52
N MET A 194 -1.47 8.42 9.53
CA MET A 194 -2.65 9.24 9.24
C MET A 194 -3.66 9.19 10.39
N ALA A 195 -3.84 8.03 11.04
CA ALA A 195 -4.69 7.92 12.23
C ALA A 195 -4.14 8.74 13.42
N VAL A 196 -2.81 8.86 13.53
CA VAL A 196 -2.16 9.73 14.54
C VAL A 196 -2.34 11.23 14.21
N LYS A 197 -2.21 11.60 12.91
CA LYS A 197 -2.13 12.99 12.46
C LYS A 197 -3.48 13.64 12.17
N ILE A 198 -4.51 12.86 11.88
CA ILE A 198 -5.84 13.34 11.48
C ILE A 198 -6.85 13.02 12.57
N PRO A 199 -7.19 14.00 13.44
CA PRO A 199 -8.05 13.74 14.61
C PRO A 199 -9.47 13.26 14.26
N ASP A 200 -9.99 13.63 13.10
CA ASP A 200 -11.32 13.30 12.61
C ASP A 200 -11.32 12.23 11.51
N LEU A 201 -10.24 11.44 11.40
CA LEU A 201 -10.16 10.32 10.46
C LEU A 201 -11.23 9.27 10.81
N PRO A 202 -12.17 8.94 9.89
CA PRO A 202 -13.27 8.03 10.20
C PRO A 202 -12.86 6.57 10.40
N ALA A 203 -11.80 6.11 9.74
CA ALA A 203 -11.26 4.76 9.88
C ALA A 203 -9.88 4.62 9.23
N ALA A 204 -9.04 3.74 9.79
CA ALA A 204 -7.79 3.33 9.17
C ALA A 204 -7.64 1.80 9.13
N VAL A 205 -7.19 1.29 7.98
CA VAL A 205 -7.01 -0.14 7.75
C VAL A 205 -5.55 -0.42 7.33
N PRO A 206 -4.63 -0.53 8.29
CA PRO A 206 -3.23 -0.85 8.02
C PRO A 206 -3.04 -2.36 7.79
N PHE A 207 -2.50 -2.73 6.62
CA PHE A 207 -2.05 -4.09 6.32
C PHE A 207 -0.53 -4.20 6.47
N TYR A 208 -0.07 -5.10 7.35
CA TYR A 208 1.34 -5.46 7.59
C TYR A 208 2.30 -4.26 7.56
N GLY A 209 1.89 -3.15 8.16
CA GLY A 209 2.67 -1.91 8.29
C GLY A 209 3.27 -1.72 9.67
N GLY A 210 4.35 -0.91 9.73
CA GLY A 210 4.96 -0.53 10.99
C GLY A 210 3.98 0.23 11.90
N GLN A 211 4.19 0.12 13.19
CA GLN A 211 3.39 0.77 14.22
C GLN A 211 3.89 2.20 14.47
N PRO A 212 3.04 3.13 14.94
CA PRO A 212 3.49 4.41 15.46
C PRO A 212 4.22 4.22 16.80
N ALA A 213 4.96 5.23 17.22
CA ALA A 213 5.55 5.26 18.55
C ALA A 213 4.46 5.24 19.63
N ALA A 214 4.74 4.65 20.81
CA ALA A 214 3.74 4.51 21.86
C ALA A 214 3.23 5.88 22.37
N GLU A 215 4.08 6.90 22.36
CA GLU A 215 3.75 8.28 22.71
C GLU A 215 2.79 8.97 21.73
N ASP A 216 2.67 8.45 20.51
CA ASP A 216 1.75 8.98 19.49
C ASP A 216 0.34 8.36 19.59
N VAL A 217 0.21 7.20 20.23
CA VAL A 217 -1.06 6.44 20.32
C VAL A 217 -2.20 7.24 20.93
N PRO A 218 -2.01 8.11 21.95
CA PRO A 218 -3.07 8.94 22.51
C PRO A 218 -3.79 9.81 21.46
N ASN A 219 -3.11 10.18 20.37
CA ASN A 219 -3.65 11.03 19.31
C ASN A 219 -4.59 10.29 18.35
N ILE A 220 -4.60 8.95 18.38
CA ILE A 220 -5.46 8.13 17.50
C ILE A 220 -6.89 8.19 18.01
N ASN A 221 -7.81 8.70 17.19
CA ASN A 221 -9.25 8.69 17.46
C ASN A 221 -10.01 7.77 16.47
N ALA A 222 -9.37 7.44 15.35
CA ALA A 222 -9.95 6.58 14.33
C ALA A 222 -10.12 5.14 14.83
N PRO A 223 -11.23 4.46 14.52
CA PRO A 223 -11.30 3.01 14.57
C PRO A 223 -10.21 2.39 13.67
N LEU A 224 -9.51 1.38 14.19
CA LEU A 224 -8.44 0.68 13.50
C LEU A 224 -8.86 -0.76 13.19
N LEU A 225 -8.68 -1.20 11.94
CA LEU A 225 -8.76 -2.61 11.55
C LEU A 225 -7.38 -3.05 11.04
N ILE A 226 -6.59 -3.64 11.95
CA ILE A 226 -5.19 -3.95 11.70
C ILE A 226 -5.06 -5.40 11.22
N HIS A 227 -4.37 -5.59 10.08
CA HIS A 227 -4.08 -6.90 9.52
C HIS A 227 -2.59 -7.20 9.58
N TYR A 228 -2.23 -8.29 10.27
CA TYR A 228 -0.86 -8.81 10.31
C TYR A 228 -0.79 -10.20 9.66
N ALA A 229 0.36 -10.53 9.11
CA ALA A 229 0.66 -11.87 8.64
C ALA A 229 1.31 -12.69 9.76
N GLU A 230 0.88 -13.94 9.94
CA GLU A 230 1.32 -14.81 11.05
C GLU A 230 2.85 -14.95 11.12
N LEU A 231 3.51 -15.03 9.96
CA LEU A 231 4.95 -15.29 9.85
C LEU A 231 5.79 -14.02 9.64
N ASP A 232 5.21 -12.82 9.64
CA ASP A 232 5.95 -11.55 9.49
C ASP A 232 6.53 -11.11 10.83
N THR A 233 7.65 -11.71 11.23
CA THR A 233 8.33 -11.37 12.50
C THR A 233 8.75 -9.89 12.54
N ARG A 234 9.14 -9.32 11.38
CA ARG A 234 9.59 -7.93 11.26
C ARG A 234 8.54 -6.90 11.71
N VAL A 235 7.27 -7.13 11.37
CA VAL A 235 6.17 -6.24 11.76
C VAL A 235 5.58 -6.67 13.09
N ASN A 236 5.46 -7.98 13.33
CA ASN A 236 4.79 -8.52 14.51
C ASN A 236 5.58 -8.24 15.81
N GLU A 237 6.91 -8.05 15.76
CA GLU A 237 7.70 -7.65 16.93
C GLU A 237 7.21 -6.36 17.58
N GLY A 238 6.70 -5.41 16.83
CA GLY A 238 6.17 -4.14 17.37
C GLY A 238 4.75 -4.25 17.94
N TRP A 239 4.00 -5.30 17.60
CA TRP A 239 2.60 -5.43 17.99
C TRP A 239 2.36 -5.43 19.52
N PRO A 240 3.12 -6.19 20.36
CA PRO A 240 2.85 -6.22 21.79
C PRO A 240 2.91 -4.84 22.45
N ALA A 241 3.90 -4.01 22.08
CA ALA A 241 4.02 -2.65 22.60
C ALA A 241 2.88 -1.75 22.11
N TYR A 242 2.51 -1.87 20.85
CA TYR A 242 1.41 -1.10 20.26
C TYR A 242 0.07 -1.50 20.87
N GLU A 243 -0.20 -2.79 21.05
CA GLU A 243 -1.41 -3.29 21.71
C GLU A 243 -1.55 -2.77 23.15
N VAL A 244 -0.45 -2.78 23.91
CA VAL A 244 -0.42 -2.22 25.28
C VAL A 244 -0.75 -0.73 25.26
N ALA A 245 -0.15 0.02 24.34
CA ALA A 245 -0.40 1.45 24.21
C ALA A 245 -1.86 1.76 23.80
N LEU A 246 -2.42 1.00 22.85
CA LEU A 246 -3.82 1.14 22.43
C LEU A 246 -4.76 0.87 23.62
N LYS A 247 -4.58 -0.23 24.34
CA LYS A 247 -5.41 -0.58 25.51
C LYS A 247 -5.31 0.46 26.63
N ALA A 248 -4.11 0.95 26.92
CA ALA A 248 -3.88 1.97 27.93
C ALA A 248 -4.57 3.31 27.61
N ASN A 249 -4.80 3.60 26.34
CA ASN A 249 -5.46 4.82 25.85
C ASN A 249 -6.91 4.57 25.41
N HIS A 250 -7.49 3.41 25.70
CA HIS A 250 -8.88 3.05 25.35
C HIS A 250 -9.18 3.17 23.84
N LYS A 251 -8.22 2.76 23.02
CA LYS A 251 -8.31 2.77 21.55
C LYS A 251 -8.60 1.38 20.99
#